data_a23b6e11a83fe4ee78bc94f1bd5418da
#
_entry.id   a23b6e11a83fe4ee78bc94f1bd5418da
#
_cell.length_a   1.000
_cell.length_b   1.000
_cell.length_c   1.000
_cell.angle_alpha   90.00
_cell.angle_beta   90.00
_cell.angle_gamma   90.00
#
_symmetry.space_group_name_H-M   'P 1'
#
loop_
_entity.id
_entity.type
_entity.pdbx_description
1 polymer ?
#
loop_
_entity_poly.entity_id
_entity_poly.type
_entity_poly.pdbx_seq_one_letter_code
_entity_poly.pdbx_strand_id
1 'polypeptide(L)'
;HSGKPEEFQALLGLLDPDYADIDLPNSTQPQRKALARNFVQRRRADVVEKWLKGERVFPEKRDAGEFSYKLSAPYKDLFEQVLEFTRALLSTKVDTQYQARVHYWAALALMRGIMSSPAAGIEMLRNRFDKLDLGEDFAEYLANPSLDGEFSENDGTPTGVIGQCDWTDYQARKLKSFADELEVLATIEGDQKAAAAALIIEEWLENGYNPVVFCRYIATANYLGGVIAPALRKTCPGVNVQVVTSEDPDELRK
;
A
#
# COMPACT_ATOMS: atom_id res chain seq x y z
N HIS A 1 -12.00 4.04 12.43
CA HIS A 1 -11.52 5.15 13.26
C HIS A 1 -10.01 5.28 13.13
N SER A 2 -9.51 6.51 13.27
CA SER A 2 -8.08 6.86 13.09
C SER A 2 -7.15 6.36 14.21
N GLY A 3 -7.67 5.65 15.20
CA GLY A 3 -6.92 5.26 16.41
C GLY A 3 -6.85 6.35 17.48
N LYS A 4 -7.37 7.54 17.22
CA LYS A 4 -7.43 8.63 18.20
C LYS A 4 -8.67 8.46 19.09
N PRO A 5 -8.51 8.47 20.44
CA PRO A 5 -9.64 8.27 21.35
C PRO A 5 -10.75 9.31 21.20
N GLU A 6 -10.37 10.57 20.94
CA GLU A 6 -11.30 11.69 20.79
C GLU A 6 -12.20 11.56 19.56
N GLU A 7 -11.63 11.13 18.43
CA GLU A 7 -12.39 10.89 17.21
C GLU A 7 -13.33 9.68 17.38
N PHE A 8 -12.89 8.67 18.10
CA PHE A 8 -13.75 7.54 18.42
C PHE A 8 -14.91 7.95 19.35
N GLN A 9 -14.66 8.81 20.33
CA GLN A 9 -15.73 9.38 21.16
C GLN A 9 -16.72 10.23 20.36
N ALA A 10 -16.24 11.04 19.42
CA ALA A 10 -17.09 11.80 18.51
C ALA A 10 -18.01 10.89 17.69
N LEU A 11 -17.46 9.77 17.16
CA LEU A 11 -18.28 8.76 16.45
C LEU A 11 -19.31 8.09 17.35
N LEU A 12 -18.99 7.83 18.61
CA LEU A 12 -19.94 7.30 19.58
C LEU A 12 -21.07 8.29 19.87
N GLY A 13 -20.76 9.58 19.98
CA GLY A 13 -21.73 10.66 20.15
C GLY A 13 -22.71 10.81 18.98
N LEU A 14 -22.35 10.35 17.77
CA LEU A 14 -23.28 10.30 16.63
C LEU A 14 -24.33 9.19 16.77
N LEU A 15 -24.04 8.14 17.54
CA LEU A 15 -25.00 7.05 17.82
C LEU A 15 -25.99 7.46 18.92
N ASP A 16 -25.48 8.07 19.98
CA ASP A 16 -26.23 8.56 21.10
C ASP A 16 -25.43 9.68 21.78
N PRO A 17 -26.00 10.89 21.98
CA PRO A 17 -25.30 11.99 22.66
C PRO A 17 -24.73 11.62 24.03
N ASP A 18 -25.36 10.71 24.77
CA ASP A 18 -24.88 10.24 26.06
C ASP A 18 -23.56 9.46 25.97
N TYR A 19 -23.17 9.03 24.78
CA TYR A 19 -21.91 8.31 24.54
C TYR A 19 -20.74 9.22 24.21
N ALA A 20 -20.98 10.50 23.93
CA ALA A 20 -19.91 11.44 23.60
C ALA A 20 -18.90 11.63 24.75
N ASP A 21 -19.38 11.52 25.99
CA ASP A 21 -18.59 11.78 27.19
C ASP A 21 -18.18 10.47 27.96
N ILE A 22 -18.38 9.30 27.34
CA ILE A 22 -18.02 8.03 27.98
C ILE A 22 -16.51 7.88 28.10
N ASP A 23 -15.99 7.78 29.31
CA ASP A 23 -14.62 7.36 29.59
C ASP A 23 -14.49 5.84 29.42
N LEU A 24 -14.22 5.39 28.18
CA LEU A 24 -14.10 3.96 27.85
C LEU A 24 -13.00 3.22 28.63
N PRO A 25 -11.80 3.79 28.84
CA PRO A 25 -10.76 3.15 29.65
C PRO A 25 -11.22 2.81 31.07
N ASN A 26 -11.98 3.71 31.70
CA ASN A 26 -12.46 3.56 33.07
C ASN A 26 -13.89 3.01 33.18
N SER A 27 -14.56 2.73 32.05
CA SER A 27 -15.92 2.18 32.04
C SER A 27 -15.97 0.77 32.64
N THR A 28 -17.05 0.52 33.40
CA THR A 28 -17.33 -0.81 33.96
C THR A 28 -17.72 -1.81 32.86
N GLN A 29 -17.57 -3.11 33.16
CA GLN A 29 -17.96 -4.15 32.21
C GLN A 29 -19.44 -4.11 31.78
N PRO A 30 -20.42 -3.81 32.68
CA PRO A 30 -21.81 -3.61 32.28
C PRO A 30 -22.00 -2.44 31.30
N GLN A 31 -21.32 -1.30 31.53
CA GLN A 31 -21.37 -0.13 30.63
C GLN A 31 -20.81 -0.47 29.25
N ARG A 32 -19.66 -1.15 29.18
CA ARG A 32 -19.07 -1.60 27.90
C ARG A 32 -20.00 -2.57 27.17
N LYS A 33 -20.69 -3.47 27.89
CA LYS A 33 -21.69 -4.39 27.30
C LYS A 33 -22.92 -3.66 26.79
N ALA A 34 -23.39 -2.63 27.50
CA ALA A 34 -24.53 -1.82 27.08
C ALA A 34 -24.18 -1.06 25.79
N LEU A 35 -23.00 -0.43 25.76
CA LEU A 35 -22.48 0.25 24.58
C LEU A 35 -22.33 -0.72 23.39
N ALA A 36 -21.74 -1.90 23.62
CA ALA A 36 -21.51 -2.90 22.57
C ALA A 36 -22.81 -3.43 21.92
N ARG A 37 -23.97 -3.29 22.57
CA ARG A 37 -25.28 -3.66 21.98
C ARG A 37 -25.67 -2.75 20.81
N ASN A 38 -25.15 -1.54 20.76
CA ASN A 38 -25.40 -0.61 19.68
C ASN A 38 -24.52 -0.86 18.44
N PHE A 39 -23.51 -1.73 18.57
CA PHE A 39 -22.65 -2.12 17.46
C PHE A 39 -23.04 -3.49 16.93
N VAL A 40 -23.28 -3.58 15.63
CA VAL A 40 -23.45 -4.87 14.96
C VAL A 40 -22.08 -5.45 14.67
N GLN A 41 -21.49 -6.16 15.62
CA GLN A 41 -20.30 -6.98 15.36
C GLN A 41 -20.74 -8.37 14.92
N ARG A 42 -20.49 -8.69 13.65
CA ARG A 42 -20.66 -10.05 13.11
C ARG A 42 -19.30 -10.73 13.03
N ARG A 43 -19.00 -11.56 14.01
CA ARG A 43 -17.84 -12.46 13.91
C ARG A 43 -18.23 -13.71 13.15
N ARG A 44 -17.28 -14.33 12.43
CA ARG A 44 -17.53 -15.59 11.69
C ARG A 44 -18.13 -16.68 12.59
N ALA A 45 -17.62 -16.81 13.80
CA ALA A 45 -18.16 -17.76 14.77
C ALA A 45 -19.64 -17.49 15.10
N ASP A 46 -20.02 -16.22 15.32
CA ASP A 46 -21.41 -15.85 15.61
C ASP A 46 -22.33 -16.11 14.41
N VAL A 47 -21.83 -15.91 13.19
CA VAL A 47 -22.59 -16.19 11.95
C VAL A 47 -22.81 -17.70 11.79
N VAL A 48 -21.76 -18.52 11.98
CA VAL A 48 -21.85 -19.99 11.89
C VAL A 48 -22.79 -20.55 12.93
N GLU A 49 -22.69 -20.11 14.20
CA GLU A 49 -23.49 -20.61 15.30
C GLU A 49 -24.96 -20.17 15.19
N LYS A 50 -25.23 -18.88 14.94
CA LYS A 50 -26.56 -18.30 15.05
C LYS A 50 -27.37 -18.30 13.76
N TRP A 51 -26.69 -18.17 12.60
CA TRP A 51 -27.37 -17.99 11.31
C TRP A 51 -27.27 -19.21 10.41
N LEU A 52 -26.14 -19.89 10.39
CA LEU A 52 -25.89 -21.04 9.53
C LEU A 52 -26.15 -22.38 10.21
N LYS A 53 -26.63 -22.37 11.48
CA LYS A 53 -26.99 -23.57 12.24
C LYS A 53 -25.92 -24.67 12.23
N GLY A 54 -24.66 -24.27 12.21
CA GLY A 54 -23.51 -25.17 12.16
C GLY A 54 -23.03 -25.54 10.75
N GLU A 55 -23.70 -25.12 9.68
CA GLU A 55 -23.14 -25.25 8.33
C GLU A 55 -21.92 -24.33 8.18
N ARG A 56 -20.80 -24.91 7.81
CA ARG A 56 -19.54 -24.19 7.66
C ARG A 56 -19.38 -23.67 6.24
N VAL A 57 -19.75 -22.41 6.02
CA VAL A 57 -19.53 -21.70 4.75
C VAL A 57 -18.18 -21.01 4.70
N PHE A 58 -17.56 -20.77 5.86
CA PHE A 58 -16.26 -20.11 5.96
C PHE A 58 -15.13 -21.13 6.16
N PRO A 59 -13.94 -20.87 5.61
CA PRO A 59 -12.75 -21.66 5.90
C PRO A 59 -12.52 -21.75 7.43
N GLU A 60 -12.23 -22.95 7.92
CA GLU A 60 -11.98 -23.18 9.35
C GLU A 60 -10.72 -22.46 9.81
N LYS A 61 -9.71 -22.45 8.98
CA LYS A 61 -8.38 -21.99 9.29
C LYS A 61 -7.86 -21.05 8.20
N ARG A 62 -7.28 -19.96 8.64
CA ARG A 62 -6.50 -19.08 7.76
C ARG A 62 -5.03 -19.47 7.92
N ASP A 63 -4.45 -19.98 6.87
CA ASP A 63 -3.01 -20.10 6.80
C ASP A 63 -2.43 -18.78 6.30
N ALA A 64 -1.40 -18.31 6.99
CA ALA A 64 -0.65 -17.13 6.60
C ALA A 64 0.83 -17.53 6.52
N GLY A 65 1.48 -17.16 5.44
CA GLY A 65 2.90 -17.39 5.23
C GLY A 65 3.59 -16.12 4.76
N GLU A 66 4.85 -15.98 5.08
CA GLU A 66 5.73 -14.95 4.54
C GLU A 66 6.72 -15.61 3.59
N PHE A 67 6.85 -15.04 2.40
CA PHE A 67 7.77 -15.50 1.39
C PHE A 67 8.91 -14.50 1.24
N SER A 68 10.13 -14.97 1.43
CA SER A 68 11.32 -14.16 1.22
C SER A 68 11.90 -14.38 -0.17
N TYR A 69 12.38 -13.31 -0.77
CA TYR A 69 13.10 -13.34 -2.05
C TYR A 69 14.42 -12.55 -1.90
N LYS A 70 15.35 -12.81 -2.80
CA LYS A 70 16.62 -12.06 -2.87
C LYS A 70 16.57 -11.15 -4.09
N LEU A 71 16.94 -9.89 -3.92
CA LEU A 71 17.10 -8.99 -5.05
C LEU A 71 18.18 -9.53 -6.01
N SER A 72 17.98 -9.32 -7.31
CA SER A 72 19.07 -9.51 -8.29
C SER A 72 20.23 -8.56 -7.99
N ALA A 73 21.45 -8.91 -8.38
CA ALA A 73 22.60 -8.06 -8.09
C ALA A 73 22.41 -6.63 -8.64
N PRO A 74 21.95 -6.40 -9.90
CA PRO A 74 21.70 -5.06 -10.40
C PRO A 74 20.61 -4.32 -9.61
N TYR A 75 19.55 -5.02 -9.19
CA TYR A 75 18.49 -4.40 -8.41
C TYR A 75 18.97 -4.01 -7.01
N LYS A 76 19.81 -4.83 -6.40
CA LYS A 76 20.44 -4.54 -5.11
C LYS A 76 21.35 -3.31 -5.21
N ASP A 77 22.18 -3.24 -6.24
CA ASP A 77 23.08 -2.10 -6.47
C ASP A 77 22.29 -0.80 -6.66
N LEU A 78 21.21 -0.83 -7.43
CA LEU A 78 20.30 0.31 -7.58
C LEU A 78 19.67 0.70 -6.23
N PHE A 79 19.17 -0.28 -5.48
CA PHE A 79 18.58 -0.03 -4.17
C PHE A 79 19.56 0.64 -3.19
N GLU A 80 20.82 0.19 -3.17
CA GLU A 80 21.87 0.80 -2.35
C GLU A 80 22.16 2.24 -2.77
N GLN A 81 22.21 2.53 -4.08
CA GLN A 81 22.36 3.89 -4.60
C GLN A 81 21.19 4.80 -4.19
N VAL A 82 19.95 4.31 -4.29
CA VAL A 82 18.76 5.06 -3.85
C VAL A 82 18.76 5.29 -2.35
N LEU A 83 19.18 4.30 -1.57
CA LEU A 83 19.31 4.42 -0.12
C LEU A 83 20.34 5.50 0.26
N GLU A 84 21.47 5.54 -0.43
CA GLU A 84 22.49 6.57 -0.23
C GLU A 84 21.97 7.96 -0.62
N PHE A 85 21.29 8.05 -1.77
CA PHE A 85 20.64 9.28 -2.22
C PHE A 85 19.62 9.81 -1.21
N THR A 86 18.76 8.94 -0.68
CA THR A 86 17.73 9.33 0.32
C THR A 86 18.36 9.73 1.64
N ARG A 87 19.43 9.10 2.08
CA ARG A 87 20.22 9.53 3.26
C ARG A 87 20.83 10.91 3.08
N ALA A 88 21.39 11.18 1.89
CA ALA A 88 21.92 12.50 1.57
C ALA A 88 20.84 13.57 1.57
N LEU A 89 19.65 13.27 0.99
CA LEU A 89 18.49 14.14 1.00
C LEU A 89 18.06 14.51 2.43
N LEU A 90 17.95 13.52 3.31
CA LEU A 90 17.56 13.71 4.71
C LEU A 90 18.62 14.47 5.53
N SER A 91 19.88 14.41 5.12
CA SER A 91 20.98 15.12 5.78
C SER A 91 21.13 16.57 5.28
N THR A 92 20.38 16.96 4.25
CA THR A 92 20.41 18.33 3.70
C THR A 92 19.82 19.29 4.73
N LYS A 93 20.57 20.35 5.04
CA LYS A 93 20.04 21.44 5.89
C LYS A 93 18.93 22.16 5.15
N VAL A 94 17.80 22.32 5.79
CA VAL A 94 16.62 23.02 5.29
C VAL A 94 16.21 24.11 6.26
N ASP A 95 15.61 25.17 5.75
CA ASP A 95 15.29 26.36 6.53
C ASP A 95 14.01 26.18 7.37
N THR A 96 13.15 25.23 6.99
CA THR A 96 11.84 25.05 7.65
C THR A 96 11.60 23.59 8.03
N GLN A 97 10.80 23.39 9.10
CA GLN A 97 10.31 22.06 9.47
C GLN A 97 9.44 21.42 8.38
N TYR A 98 8.73 22.23 7.61
CA TYR A 98 7.94 21.77 6.47
C TYR A 98 8.82 21.08 5.42
N GLN A 99 9.90 21.75 4.99
CA GLN A 99 10.85 21.16 4.02
C GLN A 99 11.48 19.87 4.55
N ALA A 100 11.85 19.82 5.85
CA ALA A 100 12.38 18.60 6.45
C ALA A 100 11.37 17.42 6.36
N ARG A 101 10.09 17.69 6.58
CA ARG A 101 9.03 16.69 6.46
C ARG A 101 8.81 16.27 5.00
N VAL A 102 8.81 17.21 4.06
CA VAL A 102 8.71 16.90 2.62
C VAL A 102 9.86 15.98 2.20
N HIS A 103 11.11 16.28 2.60
CA HIS A 103 12.26 15.41 2.33
C HIS A 103 12.09 14.01 2.92
N TYR A 104 11.61 13.92 4.17
CA TYR A 104 11.37 12.63 4.83
C TYR A 104 10.34 11.79 4.06
N TRP A 105 9.20 12.38 3.73
CA TRP A 105 8.15 11.68 3.01
C TRP A 105 8.54 11.34 1.58
N ALA A 106 9.28 12.21 0.89
CA ALA A 106 9.82 11.93 -0.44
C ALA A 106 10.80 10.75 -0.40
N ALA A 107 11.71 10.72 0.58
CA ALA A 107 12.63 9.61 0.76
C ALA A 107 11.88 8.29 1.01
N LEU A 108 10.87 8.31 1.88
CA LEU A 108 10.05 7.14 2.19
C LEU A 108 9.23 6.67 0.97
N ALA A 109 8.65 7.61 0.20
CA ALA A 109 7.90 7.32 -1.01
C ALA A 109 8.79 6.67 -2.07
N LEU A 110 9.98 7.22 -2.33
CA LEU A 110 10.96 6.66 -3.26
C LEU A 110 11.33 5.22 -2.89
N MET A 111 11.67 4.98 -1.62
CA MET A 111 12.03 3.64 -1.15
C MET A 111 10.87 2.65 -1.29
N ARG A 112 9.66 3.05 -0.91
CA ARG A 112 8.46 2.20 -1.02
C ARG A 112 8.10 1.89 -2.46
N GLY A 113 8.18 2.88 -3.36
CA GLY A 113 7.88 2.70 -4.78
C GLY A 113 8.83 1.72 -5.44
N ILE A 114 10.12 1.94 -5.30
CA ILE A 114 11.16 1.08 -5.86
C ILE A 114 11.07 -0.35 -5.31
N MET A 115 10.77 -0.51 -4.01
CA MET A 115 10.61 -1.83 -3.40
C MET A 115 9.24 -2.47 -3.70
N SER A 116 8.28 -1.71 -4.20
CA SER A 116 7.00 -2.29 -4.64
C SER A 116 7.15 -3.01 -5.97
N SER A 117 7.61 -2.31 -7.00
CA SER A 117 7.96 -2.84 -8.31
C SER A 117 8.80 -1.84 -9.10
N PRO A 118 9.52 -2.27 -10.15
CA PRO A 118 10.20 -1.36 -11.06
C PRO A 118 9.24 -0.31 -11.66
N ALA A 119 8.04 -0.73 -12.07
CA ALA A 119 7.04 0.17 -12.66
C ALA A 119 6.57 1.27 -11.69
N ALA A 120 6.30 0.93 -10.44
CA ALA A 120 5.94 1.93 -9.43
C ALA A 120 7.10 2.91 -9.15
N GLY A 121 8.34 2.41 -9.11
CA GLY A 121 9.53 3.24 -8.98
C GLY A 121 9.70 4.20 -10.17
N ILE A 122 9.54 3.71 -11.39
CA ILE A 122 9.63 4.51 -12.62
C ILE A 122 8.57 5.62 -12.62
N GLU A 123 7.32 5.27 -12.30
CA GLU A 123 6.23 6.24 -12.24
C GLU A 123 6.53 7.35 -11.23
N MET A 124 6.90 7.00 -10.01
CA MET A 124 7.26 7.97 -8.98
C MET A 124 8.43 8.86 -9.38
N LEU A 125 9.45 8.30 -10.02
CA LEU A 125 10.62 9.04 -10.47
C LEU A 125 10.35 9.96 -11.65
N ARG A 126 9.40 9.62 -12.53
CA ARG A 126 9.03 10.43 -13.70
C ARG A 126 8.06 11.54 -13.34
N ASN A 127 7.08 11.28 -12.50
CA ASN A 127 6.05 12.26 -12.12
C ASN A 127 6.56 13.30 -11.10
N ARG A 128 7.86 13.30 -10.78
CA ARG A 128 8.49 14.21 -9.81
C ARG A 128 8.34 15.71 -10.14
N PHE A 129 7.98 16.04 -11.36
CA PHE A 129 7.83 17.44 -11.81
C PHE A 129 6.38 17.92 -11.74
N ASP A 130 5.42 17.04 -11.56
CA ASP A 130 4.02 17.42 -11.43
C ASP A 130 3.80 17.93 -10.01
N LYS A 131 3.92 19.25 -9.82
CA LYS A 131 3.50 19.92 -8.59
C LYS A 131 1.97 19.87 -8.55
N LEU A 132 1.45 18.87 -7.87
CA LEU A 132 0.03 18.80 -7.56
C LEU A 132 -0.30 19.84 -6.50
N ASP A 133 -1.36 20.59 -6.71
CA ASP A 133 -1.98 21.40 -5.63
C ASP A 133 -2.67 20.42 -4.67
N LEU A 134 -1.95 20.04 -3.64
CA LEU A 134 -2.41 19.03 -2.68
C LEU A 134 -3.33 19.61 -1.58
N GLY A 135 -3.64 20.93 -1.66
CA GLY A 135 -4.54 21.60 -0.76
C GLY A 135 -4.06 21.74 0.70
N GLU A 136 -4.89 22.39 1.53
CA GLU A 136 -4.59 22.59 2.96
C GLU A 136 -4.57 21.26 3.73
N ASP A 137 -5.39 20.28 3.36
CA ASP A 137 -5.49 18.97 3.98
C ASP A 137 -4.18 18.19 3.92
N PHE A 138 -3.40 18.37 2.85
CA PHE A 138 -2.09 17.73 2.73
C PHE A 138 -1.03 18.35 3.64
N ALA A 139 -1.11 19.65 3.88
CA ALA A 139 -0.25 20.33 4.85
C ALA A 139 -0.52 19.81 6.28
N GLU A 140 -1.78 19.56 6.61
CA GLU A 140 -2.19 18.95 7.89
C GLU A 140 -1.73 17.49 7.99
N TYR A 141 -1.84 16.71 6.91
CA TYR A 141 -1.29 15.35 6.83
C TYR A 141 0.22 15.33 7.07
N LEU A 142 1.00 16.23 6.46
CA LEU A 142 2.43 16.34 6.71
C LEU A 142 2.75 16.81 8.14
N ALA A 143 1.81 17.50 8.80
CA ALA A 143 1.95 17.92 10.19
C ALA A 143 1.73 16.77 11.18
N ASN A 144 0.76 15.90 10.90
CA ASN A 144 0.36 14.78 11.76
C ASN A 144 0.20 13.48 10.94
N PRO A 145 1.29 12.88 10.44
CA PRO A 145 1.19 11.66 9.67
C PRO A 145 0.80 10.51 10.58
N SER A 146 -0.43 10.04 10.48
CA SER A 146 -0.74 8.68 10.90
C SER A 146 -0.06 7.73 9.92
N LEU A 147 0.68 6.74 10.42
CA LEU A 147 1.46 5.79 9.59
C LEU A 147 0.58 4.99 8.60
N ASP A 148 -0.73 4.96 8.82
CA ASP A 148 -1.75 4.31 8.00
C ASP A 148 -2.82 5.31 7.51
N GLY A 149 -2.45 6.58 7.30
CA GLY A 149 -3.37 7.65 7.02
C GLY A 149 -4.26 7.44 5.79
N GLU A 150 -5.48 7.93 5.91
CA GLU A 150 -6.61 7.89 4.99
C GLU A 150 -6.35 8.44 3.57
N PHE A 151 -5.17 9.02 3.32
CA PHE A 151 -4.72 9.42 1.98
C PHE A 151 -4.27 8.24 1.11
N SER A 152 -4.47 6.99 1.56
CA SER A 152 -4.12 5.81 0.78
C SER A 152 -5.14 5.48 -0.32
N GLU A 153 -6.23 6.23 -0.46
CA GLU A 153 -7.24 5.96 -1.48
C GLU A 153 -6.80 6.35 -2.90
N ASN A 154 -5.78 7.20 -3.03
CA ASN A 154 -5.20 7.57 -4.33
C ASN A 154 -3.72 7.21 -4.40
N ASP A 155 -3.34 6.39 -5.36
CA ASP A 155 -1.94 6.09 -5.73
C ASP A 155 -1.08 7.35 -6.02
N GLY A 156 -1.72 8.50 -6.25
CA GLY A 156 -1.06 9.76 -6.52
C GLY A 156 -0.37 10.42 -5.33
N THR A 157 -0.68 10.03 -4.09
CA THR A 157 -0.16 10.72 -2.90
C THR A 157 1.37 10.64 -2.74
N PRO A 158 2.02 9.47 -2.90
CA PRO A 158 3.49 9.39 -2.85
C PRO A 158 4.17 10.18 -3.95
N THR A 159 3.60 10.17 -5.15
CA THR A 159 4.08 10.92 -6.32
C THR A 159 3.98 12.43 -6.08
N GLY A 160 2.87 12.90 -5.51
CA GLY A 160 2.66 14.28 -5.15
C GLY A 160 3.70 14.83 -4.16
N VAL A 161 4.08 14.04 -3.15
CA VAL A 161 5.13 14.44 -2.19
C VAL A 161 6.48 14.62 -2.86
N ILE A 162 6.85 13.71 -3.77
CA ILE A 162 8.11 13.80 -4.50
C ILE A 162 8.14 15.06 -5.38
N GLY A 163 7.00 15.46 -5.96
CA GLY A 163 6.84 16.69 -6.74
C GLY A 163 7.00 17.99 -5.91
N GLN A 164 6.80 17.96 -4.59
CA GLN A 164 6.98 19.12 -3.71
C GLN A 164 8.43 19.41 -3.33
N CYS A 165 9.35 18.48 -3.60
CA CYS A 165 10.77 18.72 -3.33
C CYS A 165 11.38 19.66 -4.39
N ASP A 166 12.15 20.64 -3.92
CA ASP A 166 12.97 21.48 -4.77
C ASP A 166 14.27 20.74 -5.13
N TRP A 167 14.20 19.95 -6.22
CA TRP A 167 15.32 19.15 -6.67
C TRP A 167 16.40 20.00 -7.33
N THR A 168 17.64 19.86 -6.89
CA THR A 168 18.77 20.40 -7.64
C THR A 168 18.95 19.66 -8.97
N ASP A 169 19.64 20.32 -9.95
CA ASP A 169 19.93 19.68 -11.25
C ASP A 169 20.67 18.35 -11.11
N TYR A 170 21.54 18.24 -10.11
CA TYR A 170 22.25 16.99 -9.82
C TYR A 170 21.28 15.90 -9.34
N GLN A 171 20.41 16.22 -8.38
CA GLN A 171 19.43 15.30 -7.85
C GLN A 171 18.44 14.87 -8.95
N ALA A 172 17.97 15.82 -9.77
CA ALA A 172 17.07 15.54 -10.88
C ALA A 172 17.68 14.56 -11.90
N ARG A 173 18.97 14.73 -12.22
CA ARG A 173 19.70 13.79 -13.10
C ARG A 173 19.85 12.42 -12.46
N LYS A 174 20.11 12.34 -11.16
CA LYS A 174 20.21 11.07 -10.44
C LYS A 174 18.87 10.33 -10.42
N LEU A 175 17.75 11.02 -10.13
CA LEU A 175 16.42 10.42 -10.16
C LEU A 175 16.06 9.91 -11.56
N LYS A 176 16.48 10.62 -12.62
CA LYS A 176 16.32 10.14 -13.99
C LYS A 176 17.14 8.87 -14.25
N SER A 177 18.42 8.85 -13.83
CA SER A 177 19.27 7.65 -13.96
C SER A 177 18.64 6.43 -13.28
N PHE A 178 18.08 6.60 -12.09
CA PHE A 178 17.39 5.51 -11.38
C PHE A 178 16.16 5.01 -12.14
N ALA A 179 15.38 5.90 -12.78
CA ALA A 179 14.27 5.49 -13.62
C ALA A 179 14.73 4.69 -14.84
N ASP A 180 15.80 5.13 -15.51
CA ASP A 180 16.36 4.46 -16.67
C ASP A 180 16.92 3.06 -16.28
N GLU A 181 17.54 2.93 -15.11
CA GLU A 181 18.02 1.65 -14.58
C GLU A 181 16.86 0.70 -14.24
N LEU A 182 15.78 1.23 -13.62
CA LEU A 182 14.58 0.44 -13.34
C LEU A 182 13.89 -0.08 -14.60
N GLU A 183 13.92 0.67 -15.70
CA GLU A 183 13.36 0.20 -16.99
C GLU A 183 14.05 -1.07 -17.49
N VAL A 184 15.36 -1.16 -17.33
CA VAL A 184 16.12 -2.36 -17.71
C VAL A 184 15.74 -3.55 -16.79
N LEU A 185 15.41 -3.28 -15.54
CA LEU A 185 15.05 -4.28 -14.54
C LEU A 185 13.56 -4.67 -14.56
N ALA A 186 12.73 -3.97 -15.34
CA ALA A 186 11.29 -4.19 -15.42
C ALA A 186 10.93 -5.44 -16.25
N THR A 187 11.55 -6.56 -15.95
CA THR A 187 11.32 -7.87 -16.56
C THR A 187 11.19 -8.94 -15.49
N ILE A 188 10.66 -10.11 -15.84
CA ILE A 188 10.54 -11.23 -14.91
C ILE A 188 11.90 -11.72 -14.39
N GLU A 189 12.95 -11.61 -15.21
CA GLU A 189 14.32 -11.98 -14.86
C GLU A 189 15.00 -10.91 -13.99
N GLY A 190 14.71 -9.64 -14.24
CA GLY A 190 15.25 -8.51 -13.48
C GLY A 190 14.62 -8.35 -12.11
N ASP A 191 13.31 -8.55 -12.01
CA ASP A 191 12.52 -8.44 -10.79
C ASP A 191 12.29 -9.79 -10.13
N GLN A 192 13.18 -10.17 -9.22
CA GLN A 192 13.10 -11.42 -8.47
C GLN A 192 11.86 -11.52 -7.56
N LYS A 193 11.25 -10.41 -7.19
CA LYS A 193 9.97 -10.39 -6.47
C LYS A 193 8.83 -10.85 -7.37
N ALA A 194 8.77 -10.32 -8.59
CA ALA A 194 7.79 -10.77 -9.59
C ALA A 194 8.01 -12.24 -9.97
N ALA A 195 9.25 -12.66 -10.13
CA ALA A 195 9.60 -14.05 -10.41
C ALA A 195 9.16 -14.99 -9.27
N ALA A 196 9.45 -14.64 -8.01
CA ALA A 196 9.00 -15.41 -6.85
C ALA A 196 7.47 -15.45 -6.73
N ALA A 197 6.79 -14.34 -7.00
CA ALA A 197 5.33 -14.29 -7.01
C ALA A 197 4.75 -15.20 -8.09
N ALA A 198 5.35 -15.25 -9.29
CA ALA A 198 4.90 -16.14 -10.36
C ALA A 198 4.97 -17.61 -9.96
N LEU A 199 6.04 -18.05 -9.29
CA LEU A 199 6.20 -19.43 -8.81
C LEU A 199 5.15 -19.79 -7.76
N ILE A 200 4.86 -18.89 -6.83
CA ILE A 200 3.84 -19.11 -5.79
C ILE A 200 2.46 -19.22 -6.42
N ILE A 201 2.15 -18.35 -7.38
CA ILE A 201 0.88 -18.35 -8.11
C ILE A 201 0.73 -19.65 -8.91
N GLU A 202 1.80 -20.11 -9.57
CA GLU A 202 1.84 -21.37 -10.32
C GLU A 202 1.50 -22.54 -9.41
N GLU A 203 2.19 -22.67 -8.25
CA GLU A 203 1.92 -23.70 -7.25
C GLU A 203 0.45 -23.69 -6.79
N TRP A 204 -0.13 -22.50 -6.56
CA TRP A 204 -1.52 -22.40 -6.14
C TRP A 204 -2.50 -22.80 -7.24
N LEU A 205 -2.22 -22.43 -8.49
CA LEU A 205 -3.03 -22.85 -9.65
C LEU A 205 -3.00 -24.37 -9.85
N GLU A 206 -1.84 -24.99 -9.72
CA GLU A 206 -1.68 -26.46 -9.80
C GLU A 206 -2.46 -27.17 -8.69
N ASN A 207 -2.58 -26.56 -7.52
CA ASN A 207 -3.39 -27.07 -6.41
C ASN A 207 -4.89 -26.70 -6.52
N GLY A 208 -5.31 -26.12 -7.65
CA GLY A 208 -6.72 -25.82 -7.93
C GLY A 208 -7.27 -24.55 -7.28
N TYR A 209 -6.41 -23.68 -6.78
CA TYR A 209 -6.82 -22.39 -6.23
C TYR A 209 -6.97 -21.33 -7.34
N ASN A 210 -7.73 -20.28 -7.04
CA ASN A 210 -7.83 -19.07 -7.86
C ASN A 210 -7.14 -17.92 -7.12
N PRO A 211 -5.84 -17.68 -7.35
CA PRO A 211 -5.08 -16.67 -6.63
C PRO A 211 -5.56 -15.24 -6.92
N VAL A 212 -5.60 -14.40 -5.88
CA VAL A 212 -5.82 -12.96 -6.01
C VAL A 212 -4.62 -12.24 -5.42
N VAL A 213 -3.99 -11.39 -6.23
CA VAL A 213 -2.80 -10.61 -5.83
C VAL A 213 -3.21 -9.17 -5.59
N PHE A 214 -3.08 -8.71 -4.34
CA PHE A 214 -3.34 -7.33 -3.98
C PHE A 214 -2.06 -6.51 -4.10
N CYS A 215 -2.11 -5.44 -4.89
CA CYS A 215 -1.03 -4.49 -5.07
C CYS A 215 -1.40 -3.14 -4.43
N ARG A 216 -0.42 -2.47 -3.83
CA ARG A 216 -0.64 -1.14 -3.27
C ARG A 216 -0.74 -0.06 -4.35
N TYR A 217 0.01 -0.20 -5.44
CA TYR A 217 0.11 0.77 -6.53
C TYR A 217 -0.50 0.20 -7.81
N ILE A 218 -1.27 1.03 -8.53
CA ILE A 218 -1.85 0.68 -9.83
C ILE A 218 -0.75 0.28 -10.82
N ALA A 219 0.36 1.04 -10.86
CA ALA A 219 1.51 0.70 -11.68
C ALA A 219 2.05 -0.70 -11.38
N THR A 220 2.09 -1.11 -10.10
CA THR A 220 2.50 -2.48 -9.73
C THR A 220 1.52 -3.52 -10.22
N ALA A 221 0.20 -3.28 -10.10
CA ALA A 221 -0.81 -4.22 -10.58
C ALA A 221 -0.73 -4.43 -12.10
N ASN A 222 -0.66 -3.34 -12.87
CA ASN A 222 -0.53 -3.38 -14.31
C ASN A 222 0.77 -4.08 -14.75
N TYR A 223 1.87 -3.74 -14.10
CA TYR A 223 3.18 -4.35 -14.37
C TYR A 223 3.16 -5.85 -14.11
N LEU A 224 2.68 -6.28 -12.94
CA LEU A 224 2.62 -7.70 -12.59
C LEU A 224 1.73 -8.48 -13.56
N GLY A 225 0.56 -7.94 -13.91
CA GLY A 225 -0.29 -8.54 -14.94
C GLY A 225 0.44 -8.74 -16.27
N GLY A 226 1.25 -7.76 -16.67
CA GLY A 226 2.05 -7.80 -17.89
C GLY A 226 3.17 -8.84 -17.88
N VAL A 227 3.91 -8.96 -16.77
CA VAL A 227 5.09 -9.83 -16.70
C VAL A 227 4.78 -11.26 -16.24
N ILE A 228 3.78 -11.44 -15.37
CA ILE A 228 3.41 -12.75 -14.83
C ILE A 228 2.53 -13.53 -15.83
N ALA A 229 1.60 -12.89 -16.52
CA ALA A 229 0.71 -13.58 -17.43
C ALA A 229 1.43 -14.38 -18.52
N PRO A 230 2.47 -13.86 -19.21
CA PRO A 230 3.23 -14.65 -20.17
C PRO A 230 4.02 -15.80 -19.53
N ALA A 231 4.48 -15.65 -18.29
CA ALA A 231 5.19 -16.70 -17.57
C ALA A 231 4.22 -17.85 -17.22
N LEU A 232 3.06 -17.54 -16.64
CA LEU A 232 2.05 -18.53 -16.26
C LEU A 232 1.46 -19.27 -17.47
N ARG A 233 1.29 -18.63 -18.62
CA ARG A 233 0.76 -19.29 -19.82
C ARG A 233 1.64 -20.43 -20.34
N LYS A 234 2.93 -20.41 -19.99
CA LYS A 234 3.86 -21.49 -20.37
C LYS A 234 3.63 -22.77 -19.56
N THR A 235 3.29 -22.62 -18.29
CA THR A 235 3.16 -23.72 -17.33
C THR A 235 1.72 -24.08 -17.06
N CYS A 236 0.82 -23.09 -17.07
CA CYS A 236 -0.62 -23.26 -16.85
C CYS A 236 -1.42 -22.81 -18.09
N PRO A 237 -1.49 -23.62 -19.17
CA PRO A 237 -2.24 -23.29 -20.37
C PRO A 237 -3.72 -23.07 -20.06
N GLY A 238 -4.26 -21.93 -20.49
CA GLY A 238 -5.67 -21.56 -20.26
C GLY A 238 -5.89 -20.66 -19.04
N VAL A 239 -4.86 -20.33 -18.26
CA VAL A 239 -5.00 -19.33 -17.21
C VAL A 239 -5.34 -17.97 -17.82
N ASN A 240 -6.36 -17.31 -17.26
CA ASN A 240 -6.70 -15.93 -17.59
C ASN A 240 -6.24 -15.02 -16.42
N VAL A 241 -5.37 -14.09 -16.71
CA VAL A 241 -4.91 -13.06 -15.73
C VAL A 241 -5.65 -11.78 -16.03
N GLN A 242 -6.43 -11.31 -15.08
CA GLN A 242 -7.15 -10.05 -15.16
C GLN A 242 -6.56 -9.08 -14.12
N VAL A 243 -6.29 -7.86 -14.56
CA VAL A 243 -5.91 -6.74 -13.68
C VAL A 243 -7.16 -5.90 -13.47
N VAL A 244 -7.43 -5.55 -12.22
CA VAL A 244 -8.54 -4.68 -11.84
C VAL A 244 -7.98 -3.62 -10.88
N THR A 245 -8.25 -2.36 -11.18
CA THR A 245 -7.73 -1.22 -10.44
C THR A 245 -8.85 -0.28 -9.97
N SER A 246 -8.52 0.69 -9.13
CA SER A 246 -9.48 1.73 -8.72
C SER A 246 -9.90 2.67 -9.86
N GLU A 247 -9.15 2.69 -10.96
CA GLU A 247 -9.45 3.50 -12.16
C GLU A 247 -10.45 2.81 -13.09
N ASP A 248 -10.67 1.51 -12.90
CA ASP A 248 -11.61 0.74 -13.72
C ASP A 248 -13.07 1.07 -13.35
N PRO A 249 -14.02 1.01 -14.31
CA PRO A 249 -15.43 1.17 -14.05
C PRO A 249 -15.96 0.17 -13.02
N ASP A 250 -16.98 0.57 -12.23
CA ASP A 250 -17.59 -0.27 -11.18
C ASP A 250 -18.11 -1.61 -11.71
N GLU A 251 -18.44 -1.69 -12.98
CA GLU A 251 -18.94 -2.91 -13.66
C GLU A 251 -17.84 -3.99 -13.78
N LEU A 252 -16.58 -3.59 -13.92
CA LEU A 252 -15.43 -4.50 -13.96
C LEU A 252 -14.92 -4.89 -12.56
N ARG A 253 -15.30 -4.11 -11.54
CA ARG A 253 -14.91 -4.34 -10.13
C ARG A 253 -15.88 -5.24 -9.38
N LYS A 254 -17.01 -5.62 -10.01
CA LYS A 254 -18.02 -6.56 -9.48
C LYS A 254 -17.76 -7.98 -9.92
#